data_996ca3f964d5f9730b68b807ff7f44e7
#
_entry.id   996ca3f964d5f9730b68b807ff7f44e7
#
_cell.length_a   1.000
_cell.length_b   1.000
_cell.length_c   1.000
_cell.angle_alpha   90.00
_cell.angle_beta   90.00
_cell.angle_gamma   90.00
#
_symmetry.space_group_name_H-M   'P 1'
#
loop_
_entity.id
_entity.type
_entity.pdbx_description
1 polymer ?
#
loop_
_entity_poly.entity_id
_entity_poly.type
_entity_poly.pdbx_seq_one_letter_code
_entity_poly.pdbx_strand_id
1 'polypeptide(L)'
;LGYFPCKLLIATSNWLKINHPVTANEIIEVTQEELSRASLQKTPQEVLAVFVQPSYDLNPEVIKSSLCLALDDVQDPGNLGTIIRLADWFGIEHIFCSAGTADVYNPKTVQATMGALARVKVHYCSLPQLIESLADIPVYGTFLSGNIIYAESLSAHGLIVMGNEGKGVSPEVEKLINKKLYIPNYPQERETSES
;
A
#
# COMPACT_ATOMS: atom_id res chain seq x y z
N LEU A 1 -12.64 -10.74 -8.19
CA LEU A 1 -13.59 -9.96 -9.05
C LEU A 1 -14.73 -9.36 -8.23
N GLY A 2 -14.93 -8.91 -7.23
CA GLY A 2 -16.08 -8.30 -6.51
C GLY A 2 -15.80 -6.87 -6.08
N TYR A 3 -14.54 -6.44 -6.09
CA TYR A 3 -14.15 -5.12 -5.60
C TYR A 3 -13.99 -4.08 -6.71
N PHE A 4 -13.49 -4.50 -7.88
CA PHE A 4 -13.28 -3.61 -9.03
C PHE A 4 -14.07 -4.08 -10.23
N PRO A 5 -14.68 -3.16 -11.02
CA PRO A 5 -15.30 -3.50 -12.28
C PRO A 5 -14.29 -4.10 -13.25
N CYS A 6 -14.53 -5.34 -13.70
CA CYS A 6 -13.69 -6.00 -14.69
C CYS A 6 -14.12 -5.58 -16.10
N LYS A 7 -13.25 -4.93 -16.84
CA LYS A 7 -13.52 -4.51 -18.24
C LYS A 7 -13.30 -5.64 -19.22
N LEU A 8 -12.21 -6.37 -19.04
CA LEU A 8 -11.82 -7.45 -19.94
C LEU A 8 -11.23 -8.60 -19.12
N LEU A 9 -11.71 -9.80 -19.40
CA LEU A 9 -11.16 -11.04 -18.88
C LEU A 9 -10.70 -11.90 -20.05
N ILE A 10 -9.45 -12.28 -20.07
CA ILE A 10 -8.85 -13.21 -21.03
C ILE A 10 -8.45 -14.45 -20.25
N ALA A 11 -8.96 -15.60 -20.63
CA ALA A 11 -8.66 -16.82 -19.86
C ALA A 11 -8.71 -18.08 -20.73
N THR A 12 -8.07 -19.14 -20.24
CA THR A 12 -8.16 -20.46 -20.88
C THR A 12 -9.53 -21.10 -20.62
N SER A 13 -9.93 -21.98 -21.52
CA SER A 13 -11.18 -22.77 -21.38
C SER A 13 -11.25 -23.50 -20.03
N ASN A 14 -10.13 -24.06 -19.58
CA ASN A 14 -10.04 -24.77 -18.31
C ASN A 14 -10.34 -23.82 -17.13
N TRP A 15 -9.70 -22.65 -17.10
CA TRP A 15 -9.91 -21.66 -16.04
C TRP A 15 -11.38 -21.19 -16.00
N LEU A 16 -11.98 -20.89 -17.16
CA LEU A 16 -13.38 -20.48 -17.25
C LEU A 16 -14.35 -21.51 -16.71
N LYS A 17 -14.11 -22.81 -16.99
CA LYS A 17 -14.97 -23.90 -16.47
C LYS A 17 -14.91 -24.02 -14.95
N ILE A 18 -13.72 -23.83 -14.35
CA ILE A 18 -13.52 -23.98 -12.90
C ILE A 18 -14.08 -22.77 -12.13
N ASN A 19 -13.97 -21.58 -12.71
CA ASN A 19 -14.26 -20.31 -12.01
C ASN A 19 -15.61 -19.68 -12.42
N HIS A 20 -16.52 -20.41 -13.02
CA HIS A 20 -17.84 -19.91 -13.40
C HIS A 20 -18.80 -19.82 -12.18
N PRO A 21 -19.67 -18.76 -12.07
CA PRO A 21 -19.80 -17.62 -12.97
C PRO A 21 -18.78 -16.50 -12.73
N VAL A 22 -18.27 -15.91 -13.79
CA VAL A 22 -17.38 -14.75 -13.76
C VAL A 22 -18.07 -13.55 -14.39
N THR A 23 -17.99 -12.38 -13.76
CA THR A 23 -18.57 -11.13 -14.28
C THR A 23 -17.47 -10.22 -14.81
N ALA A 24 -17.53 -9.95 -16.11
CA ALA A 24 -16.70 -8.97 -16.81
C ALA A 24 -17.50 -8.34 -17.95
N ASN A 25 -17.12 -7.14 -18.42
CA ASN A 25 -17.82 -6.53 -19.57
C ASN A 25 -17.56 -7.34 -20.86
N GLU A 26 -16.37 -7.89 -20.98
CA GLU A 26 -15.98 -8.74 -22.10
C GLU A 26 -15.16 -9.92 -21.57
N ILE A 27 -15.40 -11.11 -22.12
CA ILE A 27 -14.69 -12.35 -21.79
C ILE A 27 -14.19 -12.95 -23.09
N ILE A 28 -12.87 -13.16 -23.19
CA ILE A 28 -12.24 -13.76 -24.35
C ILE A 28 -11.61 -15.10 -23.93
N GLU A 29 -12.06 -16.18 -24.52
CA GLU A 29 -11.44 -17.49 -24.39
C GLU A 29 -10.23 -17.58 -25.33
N VAL A 30 -9.09 -18.00 -24.80
CA VAL A 30 -7.81 -18.09 -25.52
C VAL A 30 -7.07 -19.36 -25.16
N THR A 31 -6.08 -19.70 -25.97
CA THR A 31 -5.10 -20.73 -25.66
C THR A 31 -4.06 -20.23 -24.65
N GLN A 32 -3.37 -21.13 -23.95
CA GLN A 32 -2.27 -20.76 -23.05
C GLN A 32 -1.13 -20.04 -23.81
N GLU A 33 -0.91 -20.37 -25.06
CA GLU A 33 0.12 -19.72 -25.90
C GLU A 33 -0.25 -18.24 -26.20
N GLU A 34 -1.49 -17.97 -26.56
CA GLU A 34 -1.99 -16.63 -26.80
C GLU A 34 -1.96 -15.78 -25.51
N LEU A 35 -2.38 -16.37 -24.38
CA LEU A 35 -2.34 -15.70 -23.09
C LEU A 35 -0.90 -15.38 -22.68
N SER A 36 0.05 -16.26 -22.96
CA SER A 36 1.48 -16.04 -22.68
C SER A 36 2.07 -14.89 -23.48
N ARG A 37 1.59 -14.63 -24.70
CA ARG A 37 2.00 -13.48 -25.52
C ARG A 37 1.42 -12.16 -24.99
N ALA A 38 0.24 -12.20 -24.38
CA ALA A 38 -0.44 -11.03 -23.83
C ALA A 38 0.06 -10.65 -22.42
N SER A 39 0.62 -11.60 -21.68
CA SER A 39 1.04 -11.42 -20.31
C SER A 39 2.43 -10.79 -20.18
N LEU A 40 2.58 -9.89 -19.21
CA LEU A 40 3.89 -9.34 -18.80
C LEU A 40 4.66 -10.23 -17.81
N GLN A 41 4.06 -11.33 -17.35
CA GLN A 41 4.68 -12.23 -16.39
C GLN A 41 5.59 -13.25 -17.09
N LYS A 42 6.72 -13.58 -16.44
CA LYS A 42 7.62 -14.64 -16.93
C LYS A 42 6.96 -16.03 -16.94
N THR A 43 6.06 -16.26 -15.98
CA THR A 43 5.27 -17.50 -15.86
C THR A 43 3.79 -17.10 -15.78
N PRO A 44 3.13 -16.90 -16.92
CA PRO A 44 1.72 -16.49 -16.96
C PRO A 44 0.80 -17.54 -16.33
N GLN A 45 -0.20 -17.08 -15.61
CA GLN A 45 -1.29 -17.92 -15.14
C GLN A 45 -2.31 -18.13 -16.28
N GLU A 46 -3.35 -18.92 -16.03
CA GLU A 46 -4.40 -19.22 -17.01
C GLU A 46 -5.42 -18.09 -17.22
N VAL A 47 -5.21 -16.93 -16.59
CA VAL A 47 -6.12 -15.77 -16.67
C VAL A 47 -5.36 -14.44 -16.63
N LEU A 48 -5.85 -13.47 -17.42
CA LEU A 48 -5.46 -12.08 -17.39
C LEU A 48 -6.74 -11.24 -17.30
N ALA A 49 -6.77 -10.27 -16.39
CA ALA A 49 -7.92 -9.41 -16.23
C ALA A 49 -7.51 -7.93 -16.22
N VAL A 50 -8.32 -7.11 -16.90
CA VAL A 50 -8.18 -5.66 -16.91
C VAL A 50 -9.33 -5.06 -16.13
N PHE A 51 -9.01 -4.29 -15.09
CA PHE A 51 -9.96 -3.65 -14.21
C PHE A 51 -9.98 -2.14 -14.42
N VAL A 52 -11.11 -1.52 -14.09
CA VAL A 52 -11.18 -0.07 -13.95
C VAL A 52 -10.41 0.31 -12.70
N GLN A 53 -9.47 1.25 -12.82
CA GLN A 53 -8.80 1.83 -11.67
C GLN A 53 -9.80 2.62 -10.83
N PRO A 54 -9.92 2.34 -9.51
CA PRO A 54 -10.77 3.12 -8.65
C PRO A 54 -10.21 4.53 -8.47
N SER A 55 -11.09 5.49 -8.31
CA SER A 55 -10.75 6.83 -7.83
C SER A 55 -11.33 6.99 -6.43
N TYR A 56 -10.50 7.42 -5.50
CA TYR A 56 -10.91 7.65 -4.11
C TYR A 56 -10.78 9.14 -3.79
N ASP A 57 -11.84 9.72 -3.25
CA ASP A 57 -11.79 11.09 -2.75
C ASP A 57 -10.82 11.16 -1.56
N LEU A 58 -9.99 12.18 -1.55
CA LEU A 58 -9.09 12.44 -0.43
C LEU A 58 -9.92 13.01 0.73
N ASN A 59 -10.13 12.21 1.75
CA ASN A 59 -10.86 12.60 2.95
C ASN A 59 -9.97 12.49 4.20
N PRO A 60 -9.35 13.58 4.69
CA PRO A 60 -8.52 13.56 5.90
C PRO A 60 -9.29 13.21 7.18
N GLU A 61 -10.62 13.37 7.20
CA GLU A 61 -11.44 13.09 8.39
C GLU A 61 -11.37 11.62 8.84
N VAL A 62 -11.05 10.70 7.93
CA VAL A 62 -10.88 9.28 8.28
C VAL A 62 -9.76 9.06 9.32
N ILE A 63 -8.74 9.94 9.32
CA ILE A 63 -7.59 9.86 10.23
C ILE A 63 -8.00 10.18 11.68
N LYS A 64 -9.08 10.94 11.86
CA LYS A 64 -9.63 11.27 13.20
C LYS A 64 -10.30 10.10 13.88
N SER A 65 -10.76 9.11 13.12
CA SER A 65 -11.52 7.96 13.63
C SER A 65 -10.84 6.63 13.44
N SER A 66 -9.80 6.54 12.60
CA SER A 66 -9.08 5.31 12.31
C SER A 66 -7.57 5.52 12.20
N LEU A 67 -6.82 4.45 12.39
CA LEU A 67 -5.38 4.45 12.17
C LEU A 67 -5.11 4.36 10.67
N CYS A 68 -4.27 5.27 10.17
CA CYS A 68 -3.88 5.34 8.76
C CYS A 68 -2.35 5.34 8.64
N LEU A 69 -1.84 5.02 7.44
CA LEU A 69 -0.42 5.13 7.12
C LEU A 69 -0.16 6.34 6.22
N ALA A 70 1.01 6.95 6.38
CA ALA A 70 1.59 7.89 5.42
C ALA A 70 2.94 7.36 4.95
N LEU A 71 3.18 7.32 3.65
CA LEU A 71 4.40 6.83 3.04
C LEU A 71 5.11 7.98 2.33
N ASP A 72 6.25 8.36 2.88
CA ASP A 72 7.04 9.46 2.39
C ASP A 72 8.21 8.95 1.55
N ASP A 73 8.03 8.99 0.23
CA ASP A 73 9.04 8.64 -0.77
C ASP A 73 9.47 7.14 -0.73
N VAL A 74 8.54 6.24 -0.42
CA VAL A 74 8.77 4.78 -0.52
C VAL A 74 8.86 4.38 -1.99
N GLN A 75 10.09 4.20 -2.50
CA GLN A 75 10.36 4.08 -3.93
C GLN A 75 10.35 2.66 -4.46
N ASP A 76 10.62 1.64 -3.65
CA ASP A 76 10.57 0.24 -4.12
C ASP A 76 9.13 -0.26 -4.23
N PRO A 77 8.68 -0.67 -5.45
CA PRO A 77 7.32 -1.19 -5.65
C PRO A 77 7.00 -2.45 -4.84
N GLY A 78 8.03 -3.26 -4.52
CA GLY A 78 7.86 -4.46 -3.69
C GLY A 78 7.59 -4.10 -2.23
N ASN A 79 8.30 -3.09 -1.70
CA ASN A 79 8.09 -2.58 -0.35
C ASN A 79 6.70 -1.95 -0.23
N LEU A 80 6.30 -1.10 -1.20
CA LEU A 80 4.95 -0.54 -1.23
C LEU A 80 3.88 -1.64 -1.21
N GLY A 81 4.01 -2.66 -2.06
CA GLY A 81 3.06 -3.77 -2.08
C GLY A 81 3.02 -4.56 -0.78
N THR A 82 4.16 -4.76 -0.13
CA THR A 82 4.27 -5.42 1.18
C THR A 82 3.60 -4.59 2.28
N ILE A 83 3.80 -3.26 2.29
CA ILE A 83 3.14 -2.35 3.24
C ILE A 83 1.62 -2.38 3.05
N ILE A 84 1.12 -2.34 1.82
CA ILE A 84 -0.31 -2.45 1.52
C ILE A 84 -0.87 -3.78 2.06
N ARG A 85 -0.15 -4.88 1.91
CA ARG A 85 -0.55 -6.18 2.44
C ARG A 85 -0.57 -6.20 3.97
N LEU A 86 0.40 -5.58 4.62
CA LEU A 86 0.41 -5.43 6.09
C LEU A 86 -0.75 -4.55 6.56
N ALA A 87 -1.02 -3.44 5.87
CA ALA A 87 -2.15 -2.57 6.18
C ALA A 87 -3.48 -3.34 6.16
N ASP A 88 -3.73 -4.12 5.11
CA ASP A 88 -4.90 -5.00 5.01
C ASP A 88 -4.98 -6.01 6.18
N TRP A 89 -3.85 -6.63 6.53
CA TRP A 89 -3.78 -7.61 7.62
C TRP A 89 -4.15 -7.02 8.99
N PHE A 90 -3.75 -5.77 9.22
CA PHE A 90 -4.01 -5.05 10.47
C PHE A 90 -5.29 -4.19 10.42
N GLY A 91 -6.09 -4.26 9.36
CA GLY A 91 -7.34 -3.52 9.23
C GLY A 91 -7.14 -2.01 8.98
N ILE A 92 -6.00 -1.60 8.45
CA ILE A 92 -5.73 -0.22 8.03
C ILE A 92 -6.23 -0.06 6.59
N GLU A 93 -7.31 0.71 6.41
CA GLU A 93 -7.97 0.85 5.11
C GLU A 93 -7.40 1.97 4.25
N HIS A 94 -6.68 2.93 4.82
CA HIS A 94 -6.21 4.12 4.13
C HIS A 94 -4.70 4.30 4.24
N ILE A 95 -4.05 4.49 3.09
CA ILE A 95 -2.64 4.84 2.96
C ILE A 95 -2.53 6.13 2.16
N PHE A 96 -1.78 7.10 2.68
CA PHE A 96 -1.49 8.38 2.03
C PHE A 96 -0.03 8.38 1.58
N CYS A 97 0.21 8.55 0.29
CA CYS A 97 1.53 8.50 -0.33
C CYS A 97 1.95 9.88 -0.81
N SER A 98 3.21 10.26 -0.60
CA SER A 98 3.81 11.40 -1.29
C SER A 98 3.96 11.12 -2.79
N ALA A 99 4.13 12.16 -3.59
CA ALA A 99 4.26 12.04 -5.05
C ALA A 99 5.48 11.22 -5.50
N GLY A 100 6.53 11.12 -4.67
CA GLY A 100 7.73 10.32 -4.94
C GLY A 100 7.59 8.85 -4.60
N THR A 101 6.50 8.43 -3.95
CA THR A 101 6.22 7.02 -3.67
C THR A 101 5.91 6.26 -4.96
N ALA A 102 6.35 5.00 -5.04
CA ALA A 102 6.12 4.13 -6.18
C ALA A 102 4.64 4.06 -6.57
N ASP A 103 4.37 3.85 -7.87
CA ASP A 103 3.00 3.70 -8.37
C ASP A 103 2.37 2.41 -7.83
N VAL A 104 1.21 2.55 -7.19
CA VAL A 104 0.44 1.44 -6.64
C VAL A 104 -0.03 0.45 -7.72
N TYR A 105 -0.19 0.91 -8.96
CA TYR A 105 -0.57 0.07 -10.10
C TYR A 105 0.62 -0.45 -10.90
N ASN A 106 1.86 -0.18 -10.45
CA ASN A 106 3.03 -0.86 -11.01
C ASN A 106 2.85 -2.39 -10.88
N PRO A 107 3.11 -3.19 -11.93
CA PRO A 107 2.92 -4.65 -11.91
C PRO A 107 3.61 -5.35 -10.72
N LYS A 108 4.81 -4.88 -10.32
CA LYS A 108 5.54 -5.42 -9.16
C LYS A 108 4.81 -5.10 -7.85
N THR A 109 4.25 -3.88 -7.72
CA THR A 109 3.44 -3.51 -6.55
C THR A 109 2.19 -4.37 -6.47
N VAL A 110 1.40 -4.42 -7.55
CA VAL A 110 0.16 -5.21 -7.63
C VAL A 110 0.41 -6.65 -7.25
N GLN A 111 1.47 -7.27 -7.77
CA GLN A 111 1.85 -8.65 -7.44
C GLN A 111 2.20 -8.80 -5.95
N ALA A 112 2.96 -7.87 -5.38
CA ALA A 112 3.39 -7.93 -3.99
C ALA A 112 2.25 -7.73 -2.99
N THR A 113 1.16 -7.05 -3.38
CA THR A 113 -0.03 -6.87 -2.51
C THR A 113 -0.77 -8.16 -2.25
N MET A 114 -0.61 -9.20 -3.07
CA MET A 114 -1.36 -10.46 -2.96
C MET A 114 -2.88 -10.27 -2.88
N GLY A 115 -3.42 -9.26 -3.59
CA GLY A 115 -4.84 -8.92 -3.63
C GLY A 115 -5.31 -7.94 -2.55
N ALA A 116 -4.48 -7.53 -1.60
CA ALA A 116 -4.82 -6.56 -0.57
C ALA A 116 -5.24 -5.19 -1.15
N LEU A 117 -4.72 -4.85 -2.33
CA LEU A 117 -5.10 -3.62 -3.05
C LEU A 117 -6.61 -3.48 -3.28
N ALA A 118 -7.36 -4.57 -3.25
CA ALA A 118 -8.82 -4.52 -3.37
C ALA A 118 -9.52 -3.95 -2.13
N ARG A 119 -8.85 -3.91 -0.98
CA ARG A 119 -9.42 -3.51 0.32
C ARG A 119 -8.77 -2.28 0.92
N VAL A 120 -7.53 -1.97 0.49
CA VAL A 120 -6.78 -0.80 0.96
C VAL A 120 -6.83 0.31 -0.08
N LYS A 121 -7.24 1.49 0.34
CA LYS A 121 -7.33 2.70 -0.49
C LYS A 121 -6.02 3.47 -0.41
N VAL A 122 -5.35 3.61 -1.54
CA VAL A 122 -4.10 4.37 -1.63
C VAL A 122 -4.37 5.73 -2.28
N HIS A 123 -3.96 6.80 -1.58
CA HIS A 123 -4.14 8.19 -1.98
C HIS A 123 -2.77 8.83 -2.21
N TYR A 124 -2.59 9.53 -3.32
CA TYR A 124 -1.40 10.33 -3.56
C TYR A 124 -1.71 11.80 -3.28
N CYS A 125 -0.95 12.43 -2.36
CA CYS A 125 -1.18 13.80 -1.94
C CYS A 125 0.10 14.47 -1.42
N SER A 126 0.02 15.77 -1.12
CA SER A 126 1.04 16.47 -0.35
C SER A 126 0.92 16.06 1.12
N LEU A 127 1.87 15.27 1.63
CA LEU A 127 1.88 14.85 3.04
C LEU A 127 2.01 16.05 4.00
N PRO A 128 2.85 17.08 3.75
CA PRO A 128 2.86 18.25 4.61
C PRO A 128 1.49 18.92 4.75
N GLN A 129 0.81 19.18 3.62
CA GLN A 129 -0.52 19.80 3.65
C GLN A 129 -1.57 18.92 4.35
N LEU A 130 -1.50 17.60 4.14
CA LEU A 130 -2.35 16.64 4.85
C LEU A 130 -2.14 16.75 6.35
N ILE A 131 -0.89 16.66 6.82
CA ILE A 131 -0.56 16.65 8.25
C ILE A 131 -0.90 17.98 8.91
N GLU A 132 -0.64 19.12 8.26
CA GLU A 132 -1.02 20.44 8.74
C GLU A 132 -2.53 20.59 8.94
N SER A 133 -3.34 19.87 8.16
CA SER A 133 -4.80 19.87 8.31
C SER A 133 -5.30 19.05 9.51
N LEU A 134 -4.42 18.26 10.15
CA LEU A 134 -4.75 17.31 11.25
C LEU A 134 -4.50 17.94 12.62
N ALA A 135 -5.15 19.06 12.95
CA ALA A 135 -5.04 19.67 14.26
C ALA A 135 -5.36 18.64 15.38
N ASP A 136 -4.49 18.53 16.40
CA ASP A 136 -4.62 17.68 17.58
C ASP A 136 -4.70 16.15 17.34
N ILE A 137 -4.42 15.70 16.12
CA ILE A 137 -4.38 14.28 15.79
C ILE A 137 -2.98 13.72 16.05
N PRO A 138 -2.84 12.50 16.62
CA PRO A 138 -1.54 11.86 16.74
C PRO A 138 -0.91 11.57 15.38
N VAL A 139 0.28 12.14 15.15
CA VAL A 139 1.11 11.85 13.97
C VAL A 139 2.40 11.22 14.47
N TYR A 140 2.48 9.91 14.30
CA TYR A 140 3.61 9.09 14.69
C TYR A 140 4.61 9.00 13.55
N GLY A 141 5.91 9.15 13.82
CA GLY A 141 6.96 8.87 12.86
C GLY A 141 7.94 7.84 13.42
N THR A 142 8.41 6.94 12.59
CA THR A 142 9.40 5.93 12.97
C THR A 142 10.80 6.46 12.67
N PHE A 143 11.68 6.49 13.68
CA PHE A 143 13.03 7.01 13.61
C PHE A 143 14.03 6.08 14.30
N LEU A 144 15.31 6.29 14.04
CA LEU A 144 16.40 5.60 14.76
C LEU A 144 16.59 6.12 16.20
N SER A 145 15.88 7.19 16.58
CA SER A 145 15.86 7.76 17.92
C SER A 145 14.45 8.25 18.26
N GLY A 146 14.07 8.17 19.51
CA GLY A 146 12.73 8.55 19.97
C GLY A 146 12.29 7.70 21.16
N ASN A 147 11.00 7.75 21.47
CA ASN A 147 10.43 6.93 22.52
C ASN A 147 10.27 5.48 22.05
N ILE A 148 10.66 4.53 22.88
CA ILE A 148 10.51 3.10 22.55
C ILE A 148 9.03 2.78 22.39
N ILE A 149 8.66 2.28 21.20
CA ILE A 149 7.26 2.01 20.84
C ILE A 149 6.52 1.12 21.86
N TYR A 150 7.22 0.17 22.49
CA TYR A 150 6.65 -0.76 23.46
C TYR A 150 6.32 -0.12 24.81
N ALA A 151 6.85 1.07 25.08
CA ALA A 151 6.59 1.84 26.32
C ALA A 151 5.53 2.94 26.10
N GLU A 152 5.07 3.15 24.86
CA GLU A 152 4.13 4.21 24.51
C GLU A 152 2.68 3.74 24.50
N SER A 153 1.80 4.60 25.02
CA SER A 153 0.35 4.45 24.85
C SER A 153 -0.06 5.00 23.49
N LEU A 154 -0.23 4.10 22.52
CA LEU A 154 -0.61 4.47 21.16
C LEU A 154 -2.12 4.63 21.05
N SER A 155 -2.56 5.60 20.24
CA SER A 155 -3.97 5.81 19.92
C SER A 155 -4.45 4.79 18.88
N ALA A 156 -5.73 4.43 18.92
CA ALA A 156 -6.38 3.62 17.90
C ALA A 156 -6.71 4.41 16.61
N HIS A 157 -6.42 5.72 16.60
CA HIS A 157 -6.60 6.61 15.44
C HIS A 157 -5.35 7.48 15.26
N GLY A 158 -5.20 8.09 14.11
CA GLY A 158 -4.07 8.93 13.77
C GLY A 158 -3.30 8.45 12.55
N LEU A 159 -2.12 9.01 12.35
CA LEU A 159 -1.30 8.77 11.19
C LEU A 159 0.07 8.21 11.60
N ILE A 160 0.47 7.07 11.03
CA ILE A 160 1.83 6.55 11.17
C ILE A 160 2.59 6.89 9.89
N VAL A 161 3.65 7.67 10.04
CA VAL A 161 4.52 8.09 8.92
C VAL A 161 5.71 7.15 8.83
N MET A 162 5.93 6.60 7.66
CA MET A 162 7.08 5.79 7.28
C MET A 162 7.81 6.48 6.14
N GLY A 163 9.12 6.63 6.25
CA GLY A 163 9.95 7.28 5.25
C GLY A 163 10.58 6.34 4.24
N ASN A 164 11.38 6.93 3.36
CA ASN A 164 12.22 6.23 2.39
C ASN A 164 13.22 5.30 3.09
N GLU A 165 13.50 4.17 2.45
CA GLU A 165 14.37 3.11 3.00
C GLU A 165 15.80 3.58 3.28
N GLY A 166 16.33 4.49 2.47
CA GLY A 166 17.70 5.00 2.58
C GLY A 166 17.83 6.39 3.19
N LYS A 167 16.78 7.22 3.06
CA LYS A 167 16.81 8.63 3.46
C LYS A 167 15.95 8.93 4.70
N GLY A 168 15.10 7.98 5.10
CA GLY A 168 14.13 8.19 6.16
C GLY A 168 12.99 9.13 5.74
N VAL A 169 12.38 9.77 6.72
CA VAL A 169 11.31 10.77 6.53
C VAL A 169 11.94 12.09 6.07
N SER A 170 11.31 12.76 5.11
CA SER A 170 11.77 14.06 4.61
C SER A 170 11.76 15.13 5.71
N PRO A 171 12.69 16.10 5.67
CA PRO A 171 12.75 17.16 6.70
C PRO A 171 11.48 18.01 6.82
N GLU A 172 10.72 18.12 5.74
CA GLU A 172 9.45 18.86 5.73
C GLU A 172 8.38 18.11 6.52
N VAL A 173 8.25 16.80 6.30
CA VAL A 173 7.30 15.94 7.00
C VAL A 173 7.74 15.73 8.45
N GLU A 174 9.05 15.55 8.72
CA GLU A 174 9.58 15.33 10.06
C GLU A 174 9.22 16.45 11.04
N LYS A 175 9.22 17.71 10.60
CA LYS A 175 8.85 18.88 11.42
C LYS A 175 7.42 18.86 11.91
N LEU A 176 6.55 18.14 11.22
CA LEU A 176 5.12 18.04 11.48
C LEU A 176 4.75 16.82 12.33
N ILE A 177 5.71 15.91 12.55
CA ILE A 177 5.51 14.74 13.39
C ILE A 177 5.52 15.15 14.86
N ASN A 178 4.44 14.84 15.58
CA ASN A 178 4.30 15.21 16.99
C ASN A 178 4.69 14.09 17.96
N LYS A 179 4.88 12.84 17.47
CA LYS A 179 5.31 11.68 18.27
C LYS A 179 6.37 10.87 17.54
N LYS A 180 7.63 11.00 17.95
CA LYS A 180 8.74 10.21 17.41
C LYS A 180 8.84 8.87 18.14
N LEU A 181 8.75 7.78 17.39
CA LEU A 181 8.82 6.41 17.87
C LEU A 181 10.12 5.75 17.43
N TYR A 182 10.67 4.94 18.30
CA TYR A 182 11.82 4.09 18.04
C TYR A 182 11.46 2.62 18.21
N ILE A 183 11.78 1.81 17.21
CA ILE A 183 11.64 0.35 17.25
C ILE A 183 13.04 -0.22 17.50
N PRO A 184 13.36 -0.68 18.73
CA PRO A 184 14.69 -1.19 19.03
C PRO A 184 14.95 -2.51 18.27
N ASN A 185 16.18 -2.66 17.77
CA ASN A 185 16.67 -3.94 17.25
C ASN A 185 16.85 -4.96 18.40
N TYR A 186 16.90 -6.24 18.07
CA TYR A 186 17.15 -7.29 19.03
C TYR A 186 18.26 -8.24 18.54
N PRO A 187 19.28 -8.55 19.41
CA PRO A 187 19.58 -7.87 20.67
C PRO A 187 20.02 -6.41 20.46
N GLN A 188 19.78 -5.55 21.44
CA GLN A 188 19.99 -4.09 21.32
C GLN A 188 21.43 -3.67 20.97
N GLU A 189 22.42 -4.54 21.22
CA GLU A 189 23.83 -4.29 20.93
C GLU A 189 24.27 -4.74 19.53
N ARG A 190 23.36 -5.30 18.72
CA ARG A 190 23.70 -5.78 17.39
C ARG A 190 23.75 -4.63 16.40
N GLU A 191 24.92 -4.41 15.79
CA GLU A 191 25.04 -3.53 14.62
C GLU A 191 24.14 -4.07 13.50
N THR A 192 23.26 -3.22 12.99
CA THR A 192 22.40 -3.53 11.85
C THR A 192 22.85 -2.74 10.64
N SER A 193 22.53 -3.22 9.44
CA SER A 193 22.87 -2.52 8.19
C SER A 193 22.19 -1.15 8.02
N GLU A 194 21.36 -0.75 8.98
CA GLU A 194 20.60 0.50 9.00
C GLU A 194 21.10 1.49 10.08
N SER A 195 22.21 1.14 10.76
CA SER A 195 22.86 1.99 11.76
C SER A 195 23.97 2.83 11.17
#